data_92c1e4451cd0bf9e8a070e5ea871e246
#
_entry.id   92c1e4451cd0bf9e8a070e5ea871e246
#
_cell.length_a   1.000
_cell.length_b   1.000
_cell.length_c   1.000
_cell.angle_alpha   90.00
_cell.angle_beta   90.00
_cell.angle_gamma   90.00
#
_symmetry.space_group_name_H-M   'P 1'
#
loop_
_entity.id
_entity.type
_entity.pdbx_description
1 polymer ?
#
loop_
_entity_poly.entity_id
_entity_poly.type
_entity_poly.pdbx_seq_one_letter_code
_entity_poly.pdbx_strand_id
1 'polypeptide(L)'
;MIKESFCPEETYAIGKSLGETAKPGDVICLNGDLGVGKTVFTQGFAAGLEIAEPVNSPTFTIVQQYDDGRLPLYHFDVYRIGDIEEMDEIGYEDCFYGEGVCLIEWSNLIEEILPKHVTSVTIEKDLEKGFDYRKITVEET
;
A
#
# COMPACT_ATOMS: atom_id res chain seq x y z
N MET A 1 -8.58 11.78 7.30
CA MET A 1 -8.47 11.15 8.62
C MET A 1 -7.00 11.04 9.01
N ILE A 2 -6.66 11.45 10.20
CA ILE A 2 -5.29 11.40 10.70
C ILE A 2 -5.24 10.48 11.91
N LYS A 3 -4.28 9.55 11.92
CA LYS A 3 -4.04 8.65 13.04
C LYS A 3 -2.59 8.77 13.49
N GLU A 4 -2.36 8.60 14.78
CA GLU A 4 -1.02 8.61 15.35
C GLU A 4 -0.63 7.21 15.79
N SER A 5 0.61 6.84 15.55
CA SER A 5 1.19 5.56 15.97
C SER A 5 2.44 5.85 16.79
N PHE A 6 2.60 5.19 17.92
CA PHE A 6 3.73 5.38 18.82
C PHE A 6 4.67 4.17 18.87
N CYS A 7 4.34 3.13 18.12
CA CYS A 7 5.17 1.92 18.02
C CYS A 7 4.81 1.14 16.74
N PRO A 8 5.69 0.24 16.28
CA PRO A 8 5.40 -0.56 15.07
C PRO A 8 4.10 -1.36 15.18
N GLU A 9 3.76 -1.86 16.36
CA GLU A 9 2.54 -2.64 16.56
C GLU A 9 1.29 -1.80 16.28
N GLU A 10 1.32 -0.52 16.61
CA GLU A 10 0.19 0.39 16.32
C GLU A 10 0.11 0.69 14.83
N THR A 11 1.24 0.87 14.16
CA THR A 11 1.27 1.05 12.71
C THR A 11 0.69 -0.18 11.99
N TYR A 12 1.07 -1.37 12.45
CA TYR A 12 0.53 -2.63 11.95
C TYR A 12 -0.99 -2.69 12.13
N ALA A 13 -1.48 -2.33 13.33
CA ALA A 13 -2.90 -2.35 13.64
C ALA A 13 -3.72 -1.39 12.77
N ILE A 14 -3.17 -0.22 12.46
CA ILE A 14 -3.81 0.75 11.57
C ILE A 14 -3.92 0.16 10.16
N GLY A 15 -2.84 -0.44 9.66
CA GLY A 15 -2.84 -1.12 8.37
C GLY A 15 -3.88 -2.24 8.33
N LYS A 16 -3.93 -3.06 9.37
CA LYS A 16 -4.87 -4.17 9.48
C LYS A 16 -6.33 -3.68 9.45
N SER A 17 -6.63 -2.60 10.16
CA SER A 17 -7.96 -2.01 10.16
C SER A 17 -8.41 -1.61 8.75
N LEU A 18 -7.51 -1.00 7.98
CA LEU A 18 -7.80 -0.63 6.59
C LEU A 18 -7.99 -1.86 5.71
N GLY A 19 -7.19 -2.90 5.91
CA GLY A 19 -7.34 -4.16 5.18
C GLY A 19 -8.67 -4.85 5.46
N GLU A 20 -9.14 -4.79 6.69
CA GLU A 20 -10.42 -5.39 7.08
C GLU A 20 -11.62 -4.75 6.39
N THR A 21 -11.52 -3.48 6.03
CA THR A 21 -12.60 -2.74 5.38
C THR A 21 -12.42 -2.56 3.88
N ALA A 22 -11.31 -3.04 3.33
CA ALA A 22 -11.04 -2.92 1.90
C ALA A 22 -12.05 -3.74 1.07
N LYS A 23 -12.39 -3.19 -0.08
CA LYS A 23 -13.40 -3.76 -1.00
C LYS A 23 -12.77 -4.10 -2.34
N PRO A 24 -13.39 -5.02 -3.11
CA PRO A 24 -12.91 -5.31 -4.46
C PRO A 24 -12.78 -4.03 -5.29
N GLY A 25 -11.66 -3.86 -5.94
CA GLY A 25 -11.39 -2.70 -6.77
C GLY A 25 -10.77 -1.52 -6.05
N ASP A 26 -10.55 -1.60 -4.74
CA ASP A 26 -9.87 -0.52 -4.01
C ASP A 26 -8.42 -0.39 -4.46
N VAL A 27 -7.98 0.85 -4.63
CA VAL A 27 -6.57 1.16 -4.94
C VAL A 27 -6.05 2.10 -3.87
N ILE A 28 -5.00 1.66 -3.19
CA ILE A 28 -4.39 2.40 -2.10
C ILE A 28 -2.98 2.82 -2.50
N CYS A 29 -2.72 4.13 -2.43
CA CYS A 29 -1.40 4.69 -2.70
C CYS A 29 -0.71 4.93 -1.38
N LEU A 30 0.37 4.18 -1.12
CA LEU A 30 1.12 4.26 0.13
C LEU A 30 2.36 5.13 -0.06
N ASN A 31 2.40 6.24 0.66
CA ASN A 31 3.45 7.25 0.55
C ASN A 31 4.23 7.37 1.85
N GLY A 32 5.49 7.72 1.73
CA GLY A 32 6.37 7.95 2.87
C GLY A 32 7.82 7.72 2.49
N ASP A 33 8.73 8.31 3.24
CA ASP A 33 10.17 8.15 3.02
C ASP A 33 10.63 6.74 3.40
N LEU A 34 11.83 6.37 2.99
CA LEU A 34 12.45 5.12 3.39
C LEU A 34 12.54 5.05 4.92
N GLY A 35 12.25 3.90 5.47
CA GLY A 35 12.36 3.65 6.90
C GLY A 35 11.22 4.20 7.76
N VAL A 36 10.12 4.68 7.16
CA VAL A 36 8.99 5.19 7.97
C VAL A 36 8.02 4.10 8.42
N GLY A 37 8.23 2.84 8.02
CA GLY A 37 7.36 1.73 8.42
C GLY A 37 6.33 1.33 7.38
N LYS A 38 6.56 1.62 6.10
CA LYS A 38 5.66 1.19 5.01
C LYS A 38 5.50 -0.33 4.97
N THR A 39 6.59 -1.06 5.21
CA THR A 39 6.56 -2.52 5.23
C THR A 39 5.67 -3.04 6.37
N VAL A 40 5.80 -2.46 7.56
CA VAL A 40 4.97 -2.84 8.72
C VAL A 40 3.50 -2.56 8.44
N PHE A 41 3.19 -1.41 7.87
CA PHE A 41 1.83 -1.05 7.47
C PHE A 41 1.29 -2.05 6.45
N THR A 42 2.09 -2.38 5.43
CA THR A 42 1.71 -3.32 4.37
C THR A 42 1.42 -4.71 4.92
N GLN A 43 2.24 -5.18 5.86
CA GLN A 43 2.03 -6.46 6.51
C GLN A 43 0.72 -6.47 7.31
N GLY A 44 0.42 -5.38 8.01
CA GLY A 44 -0.85 -5.22 8.71
C GLY A 44 -2.02 -5.22 7.73
N PHE A 45 -1.92 -4.47 6.65
CA PHE A 45 -2.93 -4.40 5.62
C PHE A 45 -3.24 -5.79 5.04
N ALA A 46 -2.20 -6.55 4.74
CA ALA A 46 -2.35 -7.92 4.24
C ALA A 46 -3.03 -8.82 5.27
N ALA A 47 -2.68 -8.68 6.55
CA ALA A 47 -3.34 -9.43 7.62
C ALA A 47 -4.83 -9.11 7.69
N GLY A 48 -5.21 -7.83 7.47
CA GLY A 48 -6.62 -7.42 7.40
C GLY A 48 -7.36 -8.05 6.24
N LEU A 49 -6.66 -8.38 5.15
CA LEU A 49 -7.19 -9.13 4.02
C LEU A 49 -7.15 -10.66 4.24
N GLU A 50 -6.75 -11.09 5.43
CA GLU A 50 -6.64 -12.50 5.79
C GLU A 50 -5.59 -13.26 4.97
N ILE A 51 -4.55 -12.57 4.54
CA ILE A 51 -3.42 -13.16 3.83
C ILE A 51 -2.44 -13.70 4.87
N ALA A 52 -2.19 -15.01 4.83
CA ALA A 52 -1.27 -15.67 5.75
C ALA A 52 0.16 -15.72 5.21
N GLU A 53 0.31 -15.60 3.89
CA GLU A 53 1.60 -15.61 3.23
C GLU A 53 2.43 -14.39 3.63
N PRO A 54 3.75 -14.54 3.88
CA PRO A 54 4.59 -13.39 4.19
C PRO A 54 4.60 -12.37 3.06
N VAL A 55 4.31 -11.11 3.38
CA VAL A 55 4.27 -10.04 2.40
C VAL A 55 5.53 -9.19 2.51
N ASN A 56 6.27 -9.12 1.41
CA ASN A 56 7.51 -8.34 1.31
C ASN A 56 7.41 -7.42 0.11
N SER A 57 8.25 -6.38 0.08
CA SER A 57 8.31 -5.50 -1.08
C SER A 57 8.81 -6.29 -2.30
N PRO A 58 8.23 -6.06 -3.50
CA PRO A 58 8.73 -6.68 -4.71
C PRO A 58 10.20 -6.26 -4.95
N THR A 59 11.09 -7.23 -5.16
CA THR A 59 12.52 -6.96 -5.29
C THR A 59 12.97 -6.88 -6.75
N PHE A 60 12.49 -7.80 -7.57
CA PHE A 60 12.87 -7.91 -8.99
C PHE A 60 11.70 -7.70 -9.93
N THR A 61 10.48 -7.70 -9.41
CA THR A 61 9.27 -7.49 -10.17
C THR A 61 8.60 -6.20 -9.66
N ILE A 62 7.82 -5.56 -10.52
CA ILE A 62 7.10 -4.35 -10.13
C ILE A 62 5.89 -4.69 -9.28
N VAL A 63 5.30 -5.86 -9.46
CA VAL A 63 4.10 -6.29 -8.75
C VAL A 63 4.26 -7.70 -8.18
N GLN A 64 3.73 -7.91 -6.99
CA GLN A 64 3.63 -9.21 -6.34
C GLN A 64 2.17 -9.47 -6.01
N GLN A 65 1.66 -10.63 -6.39
CA GLN A 65 0.26 -11.01 -6.16
C GLN A 65 0.15 -12.02 -5.02
N TYR A 66 -0.83 -11.81 -4.14
CA TYR A 66 -1.13 -12.71 -3.02
C TYR A 66 -2.61 -13.09 -3.11
N ASP A 67 -2.90 -14.37 -3.23
CA ASP A 67 -4.26 -14.88 -3.49
C ASP A 67 -4.89 -15.67 -2.34
N ASP A 68 -4.18 -15.84 -1.22
CA ASP A 68 -4.63 -16.72 -0.14
C ASP A 68 -5.56 -16.06 0.89
N GLY A 69 -5.88 -14.79 0.72
CA GLY A 69 -6.78 -14.06 1.61
C GLY A 69 -8.23 -13.98 1.11
N ARG A 70 -9.04 -13.15 1.76
CA ARG A 70 -10.44 -12.94 1.34
C ARG A 70 -10.58 -12.19 0.03
N LEU A 71 -9.55 -11.39 -0.33
CA LEU A 71 -9.45 -10.71 -1.62
C LEU A 71 -8.01 -10.83 -2.10
N PRO A 72 -7.79 -10.93 -3.43
CA PRO A 72 -6.43 -10.85 -3.96
C PRO A 72 -5.80 -9.51 -3.62
N LEU A 73 -4.52 -9.53 -3.28
CA LEU A 73 -3.72 -8.32 -3.07
C LEU A 73 -2.67 -8.22 -4.15
N TYR A 74 -2.61 -7.07 -4.82
CA TYR A 74 -1.57 -6.74 -5.78
C TYR A 74 -0.70 -5.65 -5.15
N HIS A 75 0.49 -6.03 -4.70
CA HIS A 75 1.44 -5.10 -4.09
C HIS A 75 2.40 -4.60 -5.16
N PHE A 76 2.32 -3.32 -5.49
CA PHE A 76 3.15 -2.67 -6.49
C PHE A 76 4.23 -1.85 -5.82
N ASP A 77 5.44 -1.92 -6.36
CA ASP A 77 6.51 -0.98 -6.07
C ASP A 77 7.05 -0.52 -7.41
N VAL A 78 6.70 0.68 -7.82
CA VAL A 78 7.03 1.21 -9.14
C VAL A 78 8.24 2.14 -9.13
N TYR A 79 9.03 2.12 -8.06
CA TYR A 79 10.20 2.97 -7.91
C TYR A 79 11.19 2.85 -9.08
N ARG A 80 11.36 1.64 -9.62
CA ARG A 80 12.31 1.36 -10.69
C ARG A 80 11.73 1.45 -12.09
N ILE A 81 10.48 1.90 -12.20
CA ILE A 81 9.87 2.00 -13.50
C ILE A 81 10.58 3.10 -14.31
N GLY A 82 10.99 2.77 -15.53
CA GLY A 82 11.67 3.72 -16.41
C GLY A 82 10.72 4.44 -17.35
N ASP A 83 9.62 3.78 -17.69
CA ASP A 83 8.63 4.29 -18.61
C ASP A 83 7.26 3.73 -18.21
N ILE A 84 6.24 4.55 -18.31
CA ILE A 84 4.88 4.15 -17.95
C ILE A 84 4.37 2.98 -18.80
N GLU A 85 4.91 2.81 -20.01
CA GLU A 85 4.58 1.68 -20.88
C GLU A 85 4.92 0.32 -20.25
N GLU A 86 5.87 0.28 -19.32
CA GLU A 86 6.19 -0.95 -18.60
C GLU A 86 5.00 -1.44 -17.77
N MET A 87 4.12 -0.54 -17.36
CA MET A 87 2.91 -0.90 -16.62
C MET A 87 1.95 -1.69 -17.51
N ASP A 88 1.86 -1.34 -18.81
CA ASP A 88 1.05 -2.09 -19.77
C ASP A 88 1.54 -3.53 -19.92
N GLU A 89 2.84 -3.73 -19.90
CA GLU A 89 3.46 -5.05 -20.02
C GLU A 89 3.12 -5.97 -18.87
N ILE A 90 2.93 -5.42 -17.66
CA ILE A 90 2.56 -6.23 -16.49
C ILE A 90 1.05 -6.35 -16.30
N GLY A 91 0.24 -5.77 -17.19
CA GLY A 91 -1.21 -5.89 -17.12
C GLY A 91 -1.86 -5.12 -15.98
N TYR A 92 -1.41 -3.91 -15.72
CA TYR A 92 -1.89 -3.12 -14.58
C TYR A 92 -3.41 -2.91 -14.59
N GLU A 93 -4.03 -2.82 -15.77
CA GLU A 93 -5.47 -2.56 -15.88
C GLU A 93 -6.28 -3.70 -15.22
N ASP A 94 -5.85 -4.94 -15.42
CA ASP A 94 -6.51 -6.09 -14.80
C ASP A 94 -6.40 -6.05 -13.28
N CYS A 95 -5.33 -5.48 -12.75
CA CYS A 95 -5.14 -5.33 -11.30
C CYS A 95 -5.96 -4.16 -10.76
N PHE A 96 -5.88 -2.99 -11.40
CA PHE A 96 -6.53 -1.77 -10.92
C PHE A 96 -8.06 -1.84 -10.98
N TYR A 97 -8.59 -2.51 -12.00
CA TYR A 97 -10.03 -2.57 -12.26
C TYR A 97 -10.62 -3.96 -12.05
N GLY A 98 -9.88 -4.85 -11.40
CA GLY A 98 -10.33 -6.20 -11.11
C GLY A 98 -11.00 -6.34 -9.76
N GLU A 99 -11.10 -7.58 -9.31
CA GLU A 99 -11.79 -7.95 -8.06
C GLU A 99 -10.90 -7.86 -6.82
N GLY A 100 -9.62 -7.61 -7.01
CA GLY A 100 -8.66 -7.53 -5.92
C GLY A 100 -8.46 -6.11 -5.40
N VAL A 101 -7.51 -5.97 -4.49
CA VAL A 101 -7.10 -4.71 -3.89
C VAL A 101 -5.67 -4.42 -4.31
N CYS A 102 -5.39 -3.18 -4.69
CA CYS A 102 -4.03 -2.76 -5.07
C CYS A 102 -3.44 -1.87 -3.96
N LEU A 103 -2.19 -2.14 -3.60
CA LEU A 103 -1.41 -1.30 -2.70
C LEU A 103 -0.17 -0.88 -3.46
N ILE A 104 -0.01 0.42 -3.72
CA ILE A 104 1.01 0.95 -4.63
C ILE A 104 1.97 1.86 -3.88
N GLU A 105 3.26 1.53 -3.91
CA GLU A 105 4.32 2.41 -3.42
C GLU A 105 4.92 3.16 -4.61
N TRP A 106 5.27 4.42 -4.39
CA TRP A 106 5.80 5.33 -5.41
C TRP A 106 4.80 5.64 -6.51
N SER A 107 3.52 5.69 -6.17
CA SER A 107 2.43 5.92 -7.12
C SER A 107 2.54 7.25 -7.87
N ASN A 108 3.26 8.24 -7.32
CA ASN A 108 3.49 9.51 -8.00
C ASN A 108 4.24 9.36 -9.32
N LEU A 109 4.94 8.23 -9.52
CA LEU A 109 5.64 7.96 -10.78
C LEU A 109 4.70 7.47 -11.89
N ILE A 110 3.48 7.08 -11.54
CA ILE A 110 2.50 6.56 -12.48
C ILE A 110 1.13 7.25 -12.36
N GLU A 111 1.11 8.51 -11.92
CA GLU A 111 -0.14 9.26 -11.69
C GLU A 111 -1.10 9.24 -12.87
N GLU A 112 -0.58 9.33 -14.09
CA GLU A 112 -1.40 9.41 -15.30
C GLU A 112 -2.24 8.16 -15.58
N ILE A 113 -1.89 7.02 -14.98
CA ILE A 113 -2.65 5.78 -15.17
C ILE A 113 -3.45 5.36 -13.94
N LEU A 114 -3.34 6.10 -12.84
CA LEU A 114 -4.09 5.76 -11.63
C LEU A 114 -5.59 5.93 -11.84
N PRO A 115 -6.41 5.09 -11.18
CA PRO A 115 -7.86 5.29 -11.22
C PRO A 115 -8.26 6.65 -10.67
N LYS A 116 -9.44 7.09 -11.05
CA LYS A 116 -9.98 8.37 -10.60
C LYS A 116 -10.19 8.43 -9.10
N HIS A 117 -10.58 7.31 -8.50
CA HIS A 117 -10.80 7.19 -7.05
C HIS A 117 -9.73 6.30 -6.44
N VAL A 118 -8.91 6.89 -5.59
CA VAL A 118 -7.88 6.16 -4.84
C VAL A 118 -7.89 6.61 -3.40
N THR A 119 -7.37 5.76 -2.52
CA THR A 119 -7.12 6.10 -1.13
C THR A 119 -5.64 6.35 -0.97
N SER A 120 -5.26 7.54 -0.50
CA SER A 120 -3.85 7.87 -0.24
C SER A 120 -3.57 7.69 1.25
N VAL A 121 -2.50 6.97 1.55
CA VAL A 121 -2.02 6.79 2.92
C VAL A 121 -0.60 7.34 2.97
N THR A 122 -0.37 8.33 3.83
CA THR A 122 0.94 8.95 3.98
C THR A 122 1.45 8.72 5.40
N ILE A 123 2.64 8.17 5.51
CA ILE A 123 3.29 7.89 6.80
C ILE A 123 4.47 8.83 6.97
N GLU A 124 4.47 9.60 8.06
CA GLU A 124 5.50 10.61 8.34
C GLU A 124 6.06 10.42 9.75
N LYS A 125 7.35 10.71 9.90
CA LYS A 125 8.03 10.75 11.19
C LYS A 125 7.90 12.14 11.81
N ASP A 126 7.97 12.19 13.14
CA ASP A 126 8.15 13.43 13.89
C ASP A 126 9.02 13.09 15.10
N LEU A 127 10.31 13.35 14.98
CA LEU A 127 11.29 12.99 16.00
C LEU A 127 11.06 13.73 17.33
N GLU A 128 10.40 14.88 17.29
CA GLU A 128 10.04 15.61 18.52
C GLU A 128 9.03 14.83 19.36
N LYS A 129 8.21 13.99 18.72
CA LYS A 129 7.20 13.18 19.40
C LYS A 129 7.69 11.78 19.76
N GLY A 130 8.88 11.41 19.33
CA GLY A 130 9.50 10.12 19.64
C GLY A 130 10.07 9.42 18.42
N PHE A 131 11.01 8.52 18.66
CA PHE A 131 11.69 7.79 17.58
C PHE A 131 10.73 6.90 16.79
N ASP A 132 9.79 6.25 17.50
CA ASP A 132 8.84 5.33 16.87
C ASP A 132 7.51 5.99 16.51
N TYR A 133 7.39 7.29 16.74
CA TYR A 133 6.19 8.02 16.39
C TYR A 133 5.99 8.06 14.87
N ARG A 134 4.73 7.84 14.44
CA ARG A 134 4.34 8.01 13.02
C ARG A 134 3.00 8.72 12.96
N LYS A 135 2.91 9.68 12.05
CA LYS A 135 1.64 10.31 11.68
C LYS A 135 1.16 9.64 10.39
N ILE A 136 -0.02 9.08 10.44
CA ILE A 136 -0.59 8.35 9.30
C ILE A 136 -1.84 9.10 8.84
N THR A 137 -1.77 9.67 7.64
CA THR A 137 -2.85 10.44 7.04
C THR A 137 -3.51 9.61 5.96
N VAL A 138 -4.83 9.40 6.08
CA VAL A 138 -5.63 8.63 5.12
C VAL A 138 -6.62 9.57 4.45
N GLU A 139 -6.54 9.68 3.13
CA GLU A 139 -7.41 10.56 2.34
C GLU A 139 -7.99 9.81 1.15
N GLU A 140 -9.28 9.98 0.90
CA GLU A 140 -9.96 9.42 -0.26
C GLU A 140 -10.24 10.54 -1.28
N THR A 141 -10.03 10.23 -2.55
CA THR A 141 -10.31 11.19 -3.63
C THR A 141 -11.66 10.94 -4.29
#